data_8c6055aede547b2902885d6819324785
#
_entry.id   8c6055aede547b2902885d6819324785
#
_cell.length_a   1.000
_cell.length_b   1.000
_cell.length_c   1.000
_cell.angle_alpha   90.00
_cell.angle_beta   90.00
_cell.angle_gamma   90.00
#
_symmetry.space_group_name_H-M   'P 1'
#
loop_
_entity.id
_entity.type
_entity.pdbx_description
1 polymer ?
#
loop_
_entity_poly.entity_id
_entity_poly.type
_entity_poly.pdbx_seq_one_letter_code
_entity_poly.pdbx_strand_id
1 'polypeptide(L)'
;VEARFSRLANAVKVRLPLGQLERLRRLDDVADVQPVAQFHRLTSTSVPFIGVTNIWNSGTLPATGKGVRIGIIDSGIDYTHAMFGGSGKVADYTKNNPARIESGTFPTEKVVGGYDFAGDAYDGTQTPRPDKDPLDCAESSHGSHVAGIAAGVGVMTNGVPYTGGFRKALNMGRFLIGPGVAPEAKLYALKVFGCSGSTGLSVDAMEWAADPDADGDLSDRLDVVNLSLGRSYSRPSFENNAAARLANLGSVVVRSAGNNGNNFYALWSMDGSEITVANSMDDGIENNSIEVTDPAVIRGFYEAVEGAFTKQLDVTGEITGRVVYADPPRACDDLKNAAAVNGNIALIDRGVCFFLDKVRRA
;
A
#
# COMPACT_ATOMS: atom_id res chain seq x y z
N VAL A 1 -4.37 -2.33 -35.75
CA VAL A 1 -5.44 -2.47 -34.73
C VAL A 1 -5.15 -3.74 -33.94
N GLU A 2 -4.99 -3.61 -32.64
CA GLU A 2 -4.74 -4.74 -31.71
C GLU A 2 -6.04 -5.27 -31.07
N ALA A 3 -7.01 -4.38 -30.83
CA ALA A 3 -8.31 -4.76 -30.27
C ALA A 3 -9.40 -3.78 -30.69
N ARG A 4 -10.66 -4.24 -30.58
CA ARG A 4 -11.86 -3.42 -30.77
C ARG A 4 -12.76 -3.58 -29.55
N PHE A 5 -13.25 -2.49 -29.02
CA PHE A 5 -14.14 -2.42 -27.87
C PHE A 5 -15.49 -1.86 -28.31
N SER A 6 -16.59 -2.52 -27.96
CA SER A 6 -17.94 -2.11 -28.34
C SER A 6 -18.97 -2.25 -27.22
N ARG A 7 -18.57 -2.80 -26.05
CA ARG A 7 -19.50 -3.02 -24.94
C ARG A 7 -19.43 -1.93 -23.88
N LEU A 8 -18.21 -1.51 -23.51
CA LEU A 8 -17.97 -0.49 -22.48
C LEU A 8 -17.50 0.84 -23.07
N ALA A 9 -16.94 0.78 -24.28
CA ALA A 9 -16.49 1.95 -25.02
C ALA A 9 -16.59 1.65 -26.51
N ASN A 10 -16.89 2.67 -27.34
CA ASN A 10 -16.69 2.60 -28.78
C ASN A 10 -15.26 3.01 -29.10
N ALA A 11 -14.34 2.06 -29.02
CA ALA A 11 -12.91 2.33 -29.12
C ALA A 11 -12.14 1.23 -29.86
N VAL A 12 -10.97 1.59 -30.36
CA VAL A 12 -10.01 0.64 -30.93
C VAL A 12 -8.63 0.83 -30.29
N LYS A 13 -7.97 -0.26 -29.95
CA LYS A 13 -6.57 -0.26 -29.52
C LYS A 13 -5.69 -0.42 -30.76
N VAL A 14 -4.77 0.50 -30.94
CA VAL A 14 -3.84 0.50 -32.08
C VAL A 14 -2.40 0.63 -31.58
N ARG A 15 -1.47 0.05 -32.32
CA ARG A 15 -0.02 0.30 -32.16
C ARG A 15 0.45 1.06 -33.39
N LEU A 16 1.11 2.20 -33.16
CA LEU A 16 1.63 3.04 -34.23
C LEU A 16 2.91 3.77 -33.75
N PRO A 17 3.77 4.17 -34.68
CA PRO A 17 4.90 5.04 -34.34
C PRO A 17 4.41 6.40 -33.82
N LEU A 18 5.14 6.96 -32.85
CA LEU A 18 4.76 8.22 -32.19
C LEU A 18 4.51 9.37 -33.19
N GLY A 19 5.31 9.44 -34.26
CA GLY A 19 5.16 10.44 -35.33
C GLY A 19 3.83 10.37 -36.11
N GLN A 20 3.04 9.32 -35.93
CA GLN A 20 1.71 9.19 -36.56
C GLN A 20 0.56 9.54 -35.61
N LEU A 21 0.83 9.85 -34.35
CA LEU A 21 -0.18 10.15 -33.34
C LEU A 21 -1.04 11.35 -33.74
N GLU A 22 -0.42 12.43 -34.20
CA GLU A 22 -1.15 13.63 -34.63
C GLU A 22 -2.03 13.39 -35.86
N ARG A 23 -1.65 12.46 -36.74
CA ARG A 23 -2.47 12.06 -37.87
C ARG A 23 -3.71 11.29 -37.41
N LEU A 24 -3.56 10.44 -36.39
CA LEU A 24 -4.68 9.71 -35.80
C LEU A 24 -5.67 10.67 -35.11
N ARG A 25 -5.18 11.66 -34.37
CA ARG A 25 -5.99 12.68 -33.69
C ARG A 25 -6.82 13.56 -34.62
N ARG A 26 -6.40 13.69 -35.88
CA ARG A 26 -7.08 14.52 -36.89
C ARG A 26 -8.12 13.78 -37.72
N LEU A 27 -8.38 12.51 -37.42
CA LEU A 27 -9.45 11.78 -38.10
C LEU A 27 -10.79 12.19 -37.54
N ASP A 28 -11.77 12.52 -38.41
CA ASP A 28 -13.07 13.01 -38.03
C ASP A 28 -13.87 12.05 -37.14
N ASP A 29 -13.61 10.74 -37.27
CA ASP A 29 -14.25 9.68 -36.50
C ASP A 29 -13.53 9.37 -35.16
N VAL A 30 -12.47 10.10 -34.83
CA VAL A 30 -11.70 9.91 -33.60
C VAL A 30 -11.98 11.04 -32.61
N ALA A 31 -12.78 10.75 -31.61
CA ALA A 31 -13.15 11.70 -30.57
C ALA A 31 -12.00 12.01 -29.59
N ASP A 32 -11.19 11.00 -29.26
CA ASP A 32 -10.05 11.13 -28.35
C ASP A 32 -9.04 10.02 -28.61
N VAL A 33 -7.75 10.29 -28.31
CA VAL A 33 -6.66 9.32 -28.39
C VAL A 33 -5.93 9.32 -27.08
N GLN A 34 -5.99 8.20 -26.38
CA GLN A 34 -5.34 8.00 -25.09
C GLN A 34 -4.29 6.88 -25.20
N PRO A 35 -3.15 7.01 -24.53
CA PRO A 35 -2.21 5.91 -24.41
C PRO A 35 -2.86 4.77 -23.61
N VAL A 36 -2.49 3.56 -23.98
CA VAL A 36 -2.84 2.39 -23.15
C VAL A 36 -1.88 2.36 -21.99
N ALA A 37 -2.37 2.66 -20.78
CA ALA A 37 -1.57 2.60 -19.57
C ALA A 37 -0.94 1.21 -19.41
N GLN A 38 0.35 1.17 -19.18
CA GLN A 38 1.06 -0.06 -18.83
C GLN A 38 1.10 -0.15 -17.31
N PHE A 39 0.48 -1.20 -16.78
CA PHE A 39 0.50 -1.45 -15.35
C PHE A 39 1.70 -2.33 -15.01
N HIS A 40 2.60 -1.85 -14.16
CA HIS A 40 3.73 -2.60 -13.67
C HIS A 40 3.35 -3.38 -12.39
N ARG A 41 3.96 -4.53 -12.21
CA ARG A 41 3.64 -5.49 -11.13
C ARG A 41 4.57 -5.23 -9.95
N LEU A 42 4.14 -4.45 -8.96
CA LEU A 42 5.00 -3.97 -7.88
C LEU A 42 5.65 -5.11 -7.07
N THR A 43 4.89 -6.11 -6.60
CA THR A 43 5.45 -7.22 -5.82
C THR A 43 6.22 -8.24 -6.67
N SER A 44 6.08 -8.21 -7.99
CA SER A 44 6.83 -9.08 -8.89
C SER A 44 8.31 -8.68 -9.04
N THR A 45 8.68 -7.48 -8.65
CA THR A 45 10.05 -6.94 -8.68
C THR A 45 10.64 -6.80 -7.29
N SER A 46 9.96 -6.15 -6.36
CA SER A 46 10.47 -5.83 -5.02
C SER A 46 10.82 -7.06 -4.18
N VAL A 47 9.99 -8.11 -4.20
CA VAL A 47 10.26 -9.35 -3.45
C VAL A 47 11.52 -10.07 -3.96
N PRO A 48 11.73 -10.28 -5.28
CA PRO A 48 13.01 -10.75 -5.81
C PRO A 48 14.19 -9.82 -5.52
N PHE A 49 14.00 -8.50 -5.62
CA PHE A 49 15.05 -7.50 -5.43
C PHE A 49 15.70 -7.60 -4.04
N ILE A 50 14.91 -7.76 -2.98
CA ILE A 50 15.43 -7.94 -1.63
C ILE A 50 15.99 -9.35 -1.36
N GLY A 51 16.07 -10.21 -2.38
CA GLY A 51 16.72 -11.52 -2.31
C GLY A 51 15.89 -12.63 -1.65
N VAL A 52 14.63 -12.41 -1.34
CA VAL A 52 13.74 -13.35 -0.64
C VAL A 52 13.58 -14.66 -1.41
N THR A 53 13.52 -14.61 -2.74
CA THR A 53 13.41 -15.82 -3.57
C THR A 53 14.57 -16.80 -3.39
N ASN A 54 15.75 -16.31 -3.01
CA ASN A 54 16.90 -17.16 -2.68
C ASN A 54 16.67 -17.96 -1.38
N ILE A 55 15.97 -17.34 -0.41
CA ILE A 55 15.65 -17.98 0.87
C ILE A 55 14.56 -19.05 0.65
N TRP A 56 13.58 -18.81 -0.19
CA TRP A 56 12.57 -19.83 -0.55
C TRP A 56 13.19 -21.05 -1.23
N ASN A 57 14.27 -20.84 -1.99
CA ASN A 57 14.97 -21.89 -2.72
C ASN A 57 16.12 -22.54 -1.93
N SER A 58 16.33 -22.12 -0.67
CA SER A 58 17.36 -22.71 0.18
C SER A 58 17.09 -24.19 0.42
N GLY A 59 18.01 -25.05 -0.02
CA GLY A 59 17.87 -26.49 0.07
C GLY A 59 17.84 -27.03 1.51
N THR A 60 18.40 -26.29 2.46
CA THR A 60 18.54 -26.73 3.86
C THR A 60 17.40 -26.26 4.75
N LEU A 61 16.93 -25.02 4.59
CA LEU A 61 15.85 -24.43 5.38
C LEU A 61 15.07 -23.41 4.53
N PRO A 62 14.16 -23.87 3.66
CA PRO A 62 13.35 -22.94 2.87
C PRO A 62 12.45 -22.14 3.81
N ALA A 63 12.70 -20.84 3.92
CA ALA A 63 11.96 -19.94 4.80
C ALA A 63 10.84 -19.23 3.99
N THR A 64 9.69 -19.87 3.92
CA THR A 64 8.48 -19.36 3.22
C THR A 64 7.42 -18.82 4.18
N GLY A 65 7.71 -18.80 5.48
CA GLY A 65 6.77 -18.44 6.54
C GLY A 65 5.83 -19.56 6.97
N LYS A 66 6.05 -20.80 6.53
CA LYS A 66 5.20 -21.92 6.91
C LYS A 66 5.20 -22.14 8.43
N GLY A 67 4.01 -22.14 9.03
CA GLY A 67 3.81 -22.29 10.47
C GLY A 67 3.93 -20.97 11.25
N VAL A 68 4.23 -19.83 10.59
CA VAL A 68 4.32 -18.51 11.19
C VAL A 68 2.96 -17.81 11.16
N ARG A 69 2.58 -17.18 12.26
CA ARG A 69 1.38 -16.35 12.44
C ARG A 69 1.75 -14.88 12.43
N ILE A 70 1.23 -14.12 11.47
CA ILE A 70 1.53 -12.69 11.31
C ILE A 70 0.26 -11.89 11.57
N GLY A 71 0.27 -11.02 12.58
CA GLY A 71 -0.74 -10.02 12.84
C GLY A 71 -0.47 -8.74 12.06
N ILE A 72 -1.45 -8.26 11.33
CA ILE A 72 -1.41 -6.97 10.62
C ILE A 72 -2.31 -6.01 11.37
N ILE A 73 -1.69 -5.13 12.17
CA ILE A 73 -2.38 -4.06 12.89
C ILE A 73 -2.49 -2.85 11.95
N ASP A 74 -3.64 -2.71 11.30
CA ASP A 74 -3.83 -1.76 10.19
C ASP A 74 -5.33 -1.45 9.96
N SER A 75 -5.72 -1.11 8.75
CA SER A 75 -7.10 -0.81 8.34
C SER A 75 -7.98 -2.05 8.08
N GLY A 76 -7.46 -3.26 8.27
CA GLY A 76 -8.13 -4.52 7.97
C GLY A 76 -7.46 -5.28 6.83
N ILE A 77 -8.06 -6.38 6.40
CA ILE A 77 -7.62 -7.16 5.22
C ILE A 77 -8.85 -7.52 4.38
N ASP A 78 -8.81 -7.24 3.07
CA ASP A 78 -9.80 -7.78 2.14
C ASP A 78 -9.58 -9.29 1.94
N TYR A 79 -10.08 -10.06 2.87
CA TYR A 79 -10.02 -11.52 2.85
C TYR A 79 -10.86 -12.14 1.70
N THR A 80 -11.70 -11.35 1.01
CA THR A 80 -12.44 -11.80 -0.18
C THR A 80 -11.56 -11.84 -1.43
N HIS A 81 -10.41 -11.14 -1.40
CA HIS A 81 -9.47 -11.09 -2.50
C HIS A 81 -8.77 -12.45 -2.71
N ALA A 82 -8.54 -12.80 -3.98
CA ALA A 82 -7.91 -14.07 -4.37
C ALA A 82 -6.54 -14.31 -3.70
N MET A 83 -5.74 -13.25 -3.50
CA MET A 83 -4.43 -13.32 -2.84
C MET A 83 -4.49 -13.85 -1.41
N PHE A 84 -5.65 -13.75 -0.76
CA PHE A 84 -5.89 -14.14 0.62
C PHE A 84 -6.80 -15.37 0.75
N GLY A 85 -7.00 -16.10 -0.34
CA GLY A 85 -7.83 -17.32 -0.34
C GLY A 85 -9.33 -17.04 -0.49
N GLY A 86 -9.74 -15.80 -0.72
CA GLY A 86 -11.10 -15.44 -1.06
C GLY A 86 -11.45 -15.75 -2.52
N SER A 87 -12.69 -15.48 -2.89
CA SER A 87 -13.21 -15.77 -4.23
C SER A 87 -12.59 -14.93 -5.36
N GLY A 88 -11.99 -13.78 -5.02
CA GLY A 88 -11.48 -12.80 -5.97
C GLY A 88 -12.57 -12.06 -6.77
N LYS A 89 -13.83 -12.17 -6.36
CA LYS A 89 -14.95 -11.52 -7.03
C LYS A 89 -15.30 -10.21 -6.33
N VAL A 90 -15.26 -9.11 -7.06
CA VAL A 90 -15.67 -7.79 -6.55
C VAL A 90 -17.07 -7.81 -5.94
N ALA A 91 -17.98 -8.63 -6.49
CA ALA A 91 -19.33 -8.76 -5.95
C ALA A 91 -19.39 -9.33 -4.54
N ASP A 92 -18.45 -10.16 -4.12
CA ASP A 92 -18.42 -10.73 -2.78
C ASP A 92 -17.89 -9.72 -1.77
N TYR A 93 -16.99 -8.85 -2.18
CA TYR A 93 -16.57 -7.68 -1.40
C TYR A 93 -17.71 -6.65 -1.26
N THR A 94 -18.30 -6.21 -2.38
CA THR A 94 -19.31 -5.13 -2.35
C THR A 94 -20.63 -5.50 -1.69
N LYS A 95 -20.91 -6.79 -1.52
CA LYS A 95 -22.10 -7.29 -0.82
C LYS A 95 -21.85 -7.58 0.66
N ASN A 96 -20.61 -7.53 1.09
CA ASN A 96 -20.27 -7.76 2.50
C ASN A 96 -20.93 -6.70 3.38
N ASN A 97 -21.40 -7.12 4.54
CA ASN A 97 -21.85 -6.21 5.58
C ASN A 97 -20.68 -5.94 6.53
N PRO A 98 -20.16 -4.70 6.61
CA PRO A 98 -18.92 -4.41 7.34
C PRO A 98 -18.97 -4.61 8.86
N ALA A 99 -20.11 -4.95 9.41
CA ALA A 99 -20.27 -5.26 10.85
C ALA A 99 -20.58 -6.75 11.08
N ARG A 100 -20.49 -7.58 10.06
CA ARG A 100 -20.89 -8.99 10.16
C ARG A 100 -20.20 -9.84 9.09
N ILE A 101 -19.53 -10.89 9.51
CA ILE A 101 -18.95 -11.90 8.63
C ILE A 101 -20.06 -12.60 7.84
N GLU A 102 -19.97 -12.53 6.51
CA GLU A 102 -20.85 -13.29 5.64
C GLU A 102 -20.45 -14.79 5.63
N SER A 103 -21.45 -15.64 5.62
CA SER A 103 -21.24 -17.10 5.72
C SER A 103 -20.29 -17.62 4.64
N GLY A 104 -19.21 -18.26 5.06
CA GLY A 104 -18.23 -18.89 4.19
C GLY A 104 -17.20 -17.94 3.57
N THR A 105 -17.14 -16.67 3.97
CA THR A 105 -16.16 -15.70 3.47
C THR A 105 -14.93 -15.57 4.36
N PHE A 106 -15.09 -15.68 5.68
CA PHE A 106 -14.04 -15.56 6.68
C PHE A 106 -14.28 -16.56 7.84
N PRO A 107 -13.23 -17.15 8.42
CA PRO A 107 -11.83 -17.08 8.01
C PRO A 107 -11.55 -17.80 6.69
N THR A 108 -10.44 -17.43 6.02
CA THR A 108 -9.93 -18.12 4.84
C THR A 108 -8.77 -19.05 5.22
N GLU A 109 -8.26 -19.81 4.25
CA GLU A 109 -7.03 -20.58 4.48
C GLU A 109 -5.81 -19.69 4.75
N LYS A 110 -5.85 -18.42 4.33
CA LYS A 110 -4.75 -17.47 4.44
C LYS A 110 -4.94 -16.48 5.58
N VAL A 111 -6.09 -15.86 5.68
CA VAL A 111 -6.47 -14.96 6.78
C VAL A 111 -7.31 -15.78 7.75
N VAL A 112 -6.63 -16.35 8.74
CA VAL A 112 -7.20 -17.41 9.60
C VAL A 112 -7.89 -16.87 10.85
N GLY A 113 -7.75 -15.57 11.14
CA GLY A 113 -8.35 -14.91 12.29
C GLY A 113 -8.21 -13.41 12.23
N GLY A 114 -8.74 -12.74 13.22
CA GLY A 114 -8.68 -11.29 13.36
C GLY A 114 -9.88 -10.70 14.06
N TYR A 115 -9.87 -9.38 14.19
CA TYR A 115 -10.92 -8.63 14.87
C TYR A 115 -10.93 -7.17 14.40
N ASP A 116 -12.10 -6.56 14.31
CA ASP A 116 -12.27 -5.12 14.12
C ASP A 116 -12.43 -4.42 15.46
N PHE A 117 -11.42 -3.66 15.87
CA PHE A 117 -11.45 -2.86 17.10
C PHE A 117 -12.11 -1.50 16.90
N ALA A 118 -12.23 -1.06 15.65
CA ALA A 118 -12.59 0.29 15.27
C ALA A 118 -14.07 0.43 14.85
N GLY A 119 -14.51 -0.43 13.93
CA GLY A 119 -15.70 -0.23 13.12
C GLY A 119 -15.49 0.83 12.03
N ASP A 120 -16.15 0.68 10.89
CA ASP A 120 -15.93 1.49 9.70
C ASP A 120 -16.08 3.00 9.89
N ALA A 121 -16.99 3.43 10.79
CA ALA A 121 -17.24 4.84 11.06
C ALA A 121 -16.21 5.51 12.00
N TYR A 122 -15.30 4.74 12.58
CA TYR A 122 -14.30 5.28 13.50
C TYR A 122 -13.25 6.11 12.75
N ASP A 123 -12.98 7.32 13.24
CA ASP A 123 -12.02 8.28 12.65
C ASP A 123 -10.92 8.74 13.63
N GLY A 124 -10.89 8.13 14.82
CA GLY A 124 -9.99 8.51 15.92
C GLY A 124 -10.60 9.47 16.94
N THR A 125 -11.75 10.08 16.64
CA THR A 125 -12.48 11.00 17.56
C THR A 125 -13.78 10.42 18.07
N GLN A 126 -14.39 9.50 17.35
CA GLN A 126 -15.63 8.84 17.70
C GLN A 126 -15.39 7.67 18.66
N THR A 127 -16.47 7.19 19.30
CA THR A 127 -16.42 5.95 20.08
C THR A 127 -16.28 4.76 19.12
N PRO A 128 -15.28 3.89 19.30
CA PRO A 128 -15.16 2.66 18.52
C PRO A 128 -16.41 1.79 18.62
N ARG A 129 -16.71 1.07 17.55
CA ARG A 129 -17.78 0.06 17.49
C ARG A 129 -17.18 -1.27 17.03
N PRO A 130 -16.50 -1.98 17.95
CA PRO A 130 -15.80 -3.21 17.62
C PRO A 130 -16.75 -4.30 17.15
N ASP A 131 -16.31 -5.12 16.22
CA ASP A 131 -17.02 -6.33 15.78
C ASP A 131 -16.05 -7.43 15.32
N LYS A 132 -16.58 -8.50 14.73
CA LYS A 132 -15.77 -9.67 14.33
C LYS A 132 -15.34 -9.64 12.87
N ASP A 133 -15.75 -8.63 12.11
CA ASP A 133 -15.46 -8.55 10.66
C ASP A 133 -14.30 -7.59 10.37
N PRO A 134 -13.06 -8.07 10.26
CA PRO A 134 -11.91 -7.23 10.03
C PRO A 134 -11.70 -6.89 8.55
N LEU A 135 -12.78 -6.84 7.75
CA LEU A 135 -12.71 -6.48 6.34
C LEU A 135 -12.17 -5.06 6.16
N ASP A 136 -11.21 -4.90 5.27
CA ASP A 136 -10.64 -3.60 4.92
C ASP A 136 -11.64 -2.74 4.12
N CYS A 137 -11.61 -1.44 4.33
CA CYS A 137 -12.45 -0.51 3.57
C CYS A 137 -11.87 -0.23 2.18
N ALA A 138 -12.75 -0.09 1.17
CA ALA A 138 -12.35 0.22 -0.20
C ALA A 138 -11.57 1.54 -0.31
N GLU A 139 -11.95 2.54 0.49
CA GLU A 139 -11.32 3.86 0.52
C GLU A 139 -9.92 3.84 1.11
N SER A 140 -9.64 2.91 2.02
CA SER A 140 -8.34 2.75 2.67
C SER A 140 -7.48 1.72 1.95
N SER A 141 -7.88 0.46 1.95
CA SER A 141 -7.19 -0.73 1.40
C SER A 141 -5.70 -0.85 1.78
N HIS A 142 -5.25 -0.06 2.76
CA HIS A 142 -3.85 0.00 3.18
C HIS A 142 -3.41 -1.31 3.85
N GLY A 143 -4.19 -1.83 4.79
CA GLY A 143 -3.90 -3.09 5.48
C GLY A 143 -3.89 -4.28 4.54
N SER A 144 -4.77 -4.29 3.53
CA SER A 144 -4.76 -5.32 2.46
C SER A 144 -3.46 -5.28 1.65
N HIS A 145 -2.98 -4.07 1.32
CA HIS A 145 -1.71 -3.91 0.60
C HIS A 145 -0.53 -4.38 1.46
N VAL A 146 -0.47 -3.97 2.72
CA VAL A 146 0.55 -4.40 3.70
C VAL A 146 0.55 -5.92 3.87
N ALA A 147 -0.62 -6.53 4.07
CA ALA A 147 -0.78 -7.98 4.20
C ALA A 147 -0.34 -8.73 2.94
N GLY A 148 -0.64 -8.19 1.76
CA GLY A 148 -0.23 -8.75 0.47
C GLY A 148 1.28 -8.80 0.31
N ILE A 149 1.98 -7.72 0.66
CA ILE A 149 3.45 -7.66 0.64
C ILE A 149 4.04 -8.60 1.68
N ALA A 150 3.47 -8.66 2.89
CA ALA A 150 3.97 -9.52 3.94
C ALA A 150 3.84 -11.01 3.58
N ALA A 151 2.66 -11.44 3.15
CA ALA A 151 2.38 -12.88 3.07
C ALA A 151 1.36 -13.31 2.00
N GLY A 152 0.98 -12.47 1.04
CA GLY A 152 0.06 -12.88 -0.03
C GLY A 152 0.56 -14.09 -0.82
N VAL A 153 -0.35 -14.98 -1.24
CA VAL A 153 0.03 -16.17 -2.04
C VAL A 153 0.37 -15.82 -3.50
N GLY A 154 0.05 -14.61 -3.94
CA GLY A 154 0.17 -14.19 -5.33
C GLY A 154 -1.05 -14.59 -6.18
N VAL A 155 -1.27 -13.85 -7.26
CA VAL A 155 -2.34 -14.10 -8.23
C VAL A 155 -1.74 -14.26 -9.61
N MET A 156 -2.08 -15.34 -10.28
CA MET A 156 -1.60 -15.65 -11.62
C MET A 156 -2.23 -14.70 -12.67
N THR A 157 -1.63 -14.61 -13.85
CA THR A 157 -2.14 -13.77 -14.96
C THR A 157 -3.56 -14.09 -15.41
N ASN A 158 -4.09 -15.23 -15.07
CA ASN A 158 -5.48 -15.64 -15.31
C ASN A 158 -6.44 -15.28 -14.15
N GLY A 159 -5.97 -14.55 -13.14
CA GLY A 159 -6.77 -14.11 -11.99
C GLY A 159 -6.92 -15.15 -10.86
N VAL A 160 -6.30 -16.33 -10.99
CA VAL A 160 -6.40 -17.41 -10.00
C VAL A 160 -5.29 -17.29 -8.96
N PRO A 161 -5.54 -17.56 -7.66
CA PRO A 161 -4.50 -17.62 -6.64
C PRO A 161 -3.46 -18.67 -6.96
N TYR A 162 -2.21 -18.41 -6.62
CA TYR A 162 -1.15 -19.39 -6.79
C TYR A 162 -1.21 -20.45 -5.70
N THR A 163 -1.23 -21.72 -6.13
CA THR A 163 -1.30 -22.89 -5.23
C THR A 163 -0.06 -23.78 -5.31
N GLY A 164 0.97 -23.37 -6.06
CA GLY A 164 2.21 -24.12 -6.20
C GLY A 164 3.18 -23.92 -5.03
N GLY A 165 4.27 -24.70 -5.02
CA GLY A 165 5.29 -24.58 -3.98
C GLY A 165 6.24 -23.41 -4.20
N PHE A 166 6.58 -22.73 -3.14
CA PHE A 166 7.55 -21.61 -3.14
C PHE A 166 9.02 -22.06 -3.01
N ARG A 167 9.27 -23.35 -3.02
CA ARG A 167 10.63 -23.94 -2.91
C ARG A 167 11.40 -24.04 -4.23
N LYS A 168 10.78 -23.66 -5.34
CA LYS A 168 11.38 -23.63 -6.68
C LYS A 168 11.47 -22.19 -7.16
N ALA A 169 12.45 -21.92 -8.03
CA ALA A 169 12.53 -20.62 -8.70
C ALA A 169 11.21 -20.32 -9.42
N LEU A 170 10.53 -19.28 -8.97
CA LEU A 170 9.28 -18.86 -9.57
C LEU A 170 9.56 -17.94 -10.75
N ASN A 171 8.90 -18.20 -11.88
CA ASN A 171 8.85 -17.24 -12.96
C ASN A 171 7.85 -16.13 -12.59
N MET A 172 8.36 -15.01 -12.08
CA MET A 172 7.54 -13.87 -11.66
C MET A 172 6.71 -13.27 -12.80
N GLY A 173 7.12 -13.45 -14.04
CA GLY A 173 6.36 -13.03 -15.22
C GLY A 173 5.00 -13.74 -15.41
N ARG A 174 4.73 -14.83 -14.67
CA ARG A 174 3.44 -15.52 -14.69
C ARG A 174 2.41 -14.96 -13.71
N PHE A 175 2.82 -14.04 -12.86
CA PHE A 175 1.93 -13.45 -11.86
C PHE A 175 1.34 -12.14 -12.34
N LEU A 176 0.05 -11.94 -12.11
CA LEU A 176 -0.62 -10.65 -12.18
C LEU A 176 -0.24 -9.82 -10.95
N ILE A 177 -0.24 -10.47 -9.78
CA ILE A 177 0.23 -9.91 -8.51
C ILE A 177 1.22 -10.92 -7.93
N GLY A 178 2.46 -10.51 -7.71
CA GLY A 178 3.50 -11.37 -7.14
C GLY A 178 3.16 -11.84 -5.72
N PRO A 179 3.70 -12.98 -5.28
CA PRO A 179 3.56 -13.41 -3.89
C PRO A 179 4.29 -12.45 -2.94
N GLY A 180 3.83 -12.40 -1.70
CA GLY A 180 4.50 -11.66 -0.62
C GLY A 180 5.79 -12.34 -0.15
N VAL A 181 6.45 -11.73 0.83
CA VAL A 181 7.75 -12.17 1.38
C VAL A 181 7.66 -13.55 2.04
N ALA A 182 6.60 -13.79 2.83
CA ALA A 182 6.36 -15.03 3.58
C ALA A 182 5.05 -15.72 3.13
N PRO A 183 4.98 -16.22 1.87
CA PRO A 183 3.71 -16.59 1.26
C PRO A 183 3.03 -17.82 1.88
N GLU A 184 3.69 -18.60 2.72
CA GLU A 184 3.09 -19.73 3.45
C GLU A 184 2.73 -19.37 4.92
N ALA A 185 3.01 -18.13 5.38
CA ALA A 185 2.56 -17.68 6.69
C ALA A 185 1.04 -17.51 6.75
N LYS A 186 0.46 -17.63 7.94
CA LYS A 186 -0.93 -17.31 8.21
C LYS A 186 -1.09 -15.87 8.66
N LEU A 187 -2.13 -15.20 8.20
CA LEU A 187 -2.42 -13.81 8.51
C LEU A 187 -3.55 -13.69 9.52
N TYR A 188 -3.43 -12.70 10.38
CA TYR A 188 -4.47 -12.24 11.29
C TYR A 188 -4.74 -10.76 11.01
N ALA A 189 -5.99 -10.41 10.75
CA ALA A 189 -6.41 -9.05 10.43
C ALA A 189 -6.83 -8.34 11.72
N LEU A 190 -6.03 -7.37 12.17
CA LEU A 190 -6.29 -6.60 13.39
C LEU A 190 -6.62 -5.16 12.98
N LYS A 191 -7.92 -4.92 12.71
CA LYS A 191 -8.40 -3.65 12.18
C LYS A 191 -8.53 -2.63 13.30
N VAL A 192 -7.69 -1.60 13.26
CA VAL A 192 -7.63 -0.52 14.24
C VAL A 192 -8.02 0.85 13.66
N PHE A 193 -8.19 0.93 12.34
CA PHE A 193 -8.71 2.11 11.66
C PHE A 193 -10.12 1.85 11.13
N GLY A 194 -10.95 2.86 11.13
CA GLY A 194 -12.13 2.88 10.28
C GLY A 194 -11.76 3.19 8.83
N CYS A 195 -12.73 3.58 8.01
CA CYS A 195 -12.48 3.87 6.59
C CYS A 195 -11.71 5.16 6.36
N SER A 196 -11.52 5.99 7.37
CA SER A 196 -10.75 7.25 7.31
C SER A 196 -10.25 7.67 8.69
N GLY A 197 -9.38 8.68 8.73
CA GLY A 197 -8.95 9.32 9.97
C GLY A 197 -7.71 8.71 10.61
N SER A 198 -7.70 8.69 11.95
CA SER A 198 -6.59 8.24 12.79
C SER A 198 -7.04 7.16 13.78
N THR A 199 -6.11 6.60 14.54
CA THR A 199 -6.44 5.58 15.54
C THR A 199 -5.68 5.79 16.86
N GLY A 200 -6.28 5.33 17.96
CA GLY A 200 -5.68 5.14 19.26
C GLY A 200 -5.75 3.69 19.76
N LEU A 201 -6.13 2.75 18.89
CA LEU A 201 -6.50 1.37 19.23
C LEU A 201 -5.36 0.34 19.03
N SER A 202 -4.13 0.81 18.76
CA SER A 202 -3.00 -0.10 18.51
C SER A 202 -2.66 -0.97 19.71
N VAL A 203 -2.87 -0.49 20.94
CA VAL A 203 -2.63 -1.27 22.15
C VAL A 203 -3.65 -2.39 22.32
N ASP A 204 -4.93 -2.11 22.03
CA ASP A 204 -6.00 -3.10 22.07
C ASP A 204 -5.68 -4.28 21.14
N ALA A 205 -5.18 -3.98 19.94
CA ALA A 205 -4.76 -4.99 18.98
C ALA A 205 -3.49 -5.74 19.40
N MET A 206 -2.55 -5.08 20.10
CA MET A 206 -1.36 -5.74 20.65
C MET A 206 -1.70 -6.67 21.81
N GLU A 207 -2.64 -6.29 22.68
CA GLU A 207 -3.13 -7.16 23.74
C GLU A 207 -3.80 -8.41 23.15
N TRP A 208 -4.64 -8.23 22.12
CA TRP A 208 -5.25 -9.35 21.41
C TRP A 208 -4.19 -10.24 20.73
N ALA A 209 -3.14 -9.66 20.17
CA ALA A 209 -2.05 -10.41 19.52
C ALA A 209 -1.23 -11.25 20.52
N ALA A 210 -1.24 -10.88 21.80
CA ALA A 210 -0.60 -11.63 22.87
C ALA A 210 -1.42 -12.84 23.34
N ASP A 211 -2.75 -12.80 23.19
CA ASP A 211 -3.68 -13.83 23.64
C ASP A 211 -4.94 -13.81 22.74
N PRO A 212 -4.84 -14.41 21.53
CA PRO A 212 -5.89 -14.33 20.52
C PRO A 212 -7.21 -15.01 20.89
N ASP A 213 -7.20 -16.02 21.75
CA ASP A 213 -8.39 -16.73 22.18
C ASP A 213 -8.88 -16.31 23.59
N ALA A 214 -8.13 -15.42 24.24
CA ALA A 214 -8.44 -14.83 25.55
C ALA A 214 -8.58 -15.86 26.68
N ASP A 215 -7.78 -16.94 26.64
CA ASP A 215 -7.80 -17.98 27.66
C ASP A 215 -6.76 -17.76 28.78
N GLY A 216 -5.88 -16.75 28.60
CA GLY A 216 -4.81 -16.38 29.54
C GLY A 216 -3.52 -17.18 29.35
N ASP A 217 -3.46 -18.12 28.43
CA ASP A 217 -2.23 -18.81 28.01
C ASP A 217 -1.63 -18.12 26.79
N LEU A 218 -0.49 -17.46 26.97
CA LEU A 218 0.19 -16.70 25.92
C LEU A 218 0.97 -17.58 24.93
N SER A 219 0.78 -18.89 24.92
CA SER A 219 1.46 -19.81 24.00
C SER A 219 0.92 -19.69 22.57
N ASP A 220 -0.29 -19.20 22.41
CA ASP A 220 -0.96 -18.96 21.12
C ASP A 220 -0.73 -17.56 20.56
N ARG A 221 0.07 -16.70 21.25
CA ARG A 221 0.44 -15.35 20.78
C ARG A 221 0.94 -15.38 19.33
N LEU A 222 0.72 -14.29 18.61
CA LEU A 222 1.19 -14.16 17.24
C LEU A 222 2.72 -14.07 17.18
N ASP A 223 3.33 -14.76 16.22
CA ASP A 223 4.79 -14.85 16.11
C ASP A 223 5.40 -13.52 15.62
N VAL A 224 4.69 -12.82 14.73
CA VAL A 224 5.10 -11.52 14.18
C VAL A 224 3.90 -10.58 14.23
N VAL A 225 4.15 -9.32 14.62
CA VAL A 225 3.14 -8.26 14.58
C VAL A 225 3.70 -7.08 13.80
N ASN A 226 2.98 -6.67 12.75
CA ASN A 226 3.34 -5.55 11.90
C ASN A 226 2.45 -4.34 12.15
N LEU A 227 3.08 -3.17 12.35
CA LEU A 227 2.43 -1.87 12.52
C LEU A 227 2.95 -0.90 11.45
N SER A 228 2.30 -0.92 10.28
CA SER A 228 2.57 0.03 9.19
C SER A 228 1.85 1.36 9.42
N LEU A 229 1.92 1.88 10.61
CA LEU A 229 1.29 3.10 11.07
C LEU A 229 2.30 3.98 11.83
N GLY A 230 1.99 5.25 12.00
CA GLY A 230 2.94 6.17 12.59
C GLY A 230 2.32 7.48 13.06
N ARG A 231 3.11 8.26 13.81
CA ARG A 231 2.80 9.61 14.27
C ARG A 231 3.97 10.56 14.02
N SER A 232 3.71 11.86 14.10
CA SER A 232 4.71 12.88 13.76
C SER A 232 5.89 12.95 14.74
N TYR A 233 5.71 12.51 15.98
CA TYR A 233 6.75 12.51 17.01
C TYR A 233 6.70 11.25 17.83
N SER A 234 7.86 10.68 18.08
CA SER A 234 8.02 9.62 19.07
C SER A 234 8.40 10.21 20.44
N ARG A 235 7.75 9.72 21.48
CA ARG A 235 8.09 9.96 22.89
C ARG A 235 7.73 8.71 23.66
N PRO A 236 8.34 8.47 24.83
CA PRO A 236 7.91 7.38 25.69
C PRO A 236 6.41 7.41 25.89
N SER A 237 5.76 6.28 25.68
CA SER A 237 4.30 6.17 25.74
C SER A 237 3.91 4.78 26.21
N PHE A 238 2.66 4.64 26.64
CA PHE A 238 2.10 3.34 26.99
C PHE A 238 2.17 2.35 25.85
N GLU A 239 1.99 2.82 24.63
CA GLU A 239 2.07 2.03 23.41
C GLU A 239 3.48 1.46 23.14
N ASN A 240 4.54 2.25 23.37
CA ASN A 240 5.90 1.72 23.29
C ASN A 240 6.15 0.63 24.33
N ASN A 241 5.64 0.81 25.55
CA ASN A 241 5.76 -0.19 26.60
C ASN A 241 4.98 -1.47 26.26
N ALA A 242 3.80 -1.36 25.66
CA ALA A 242 3.02 -2.51 25.22
C ALA A 242 3.76 -3.31 24.14
N ALA A 243 4.30 -2.62 23.14
CA ALA A 243 5.08 -3.25 22.08
C ALA A 243 6.36 -3.93 22.60
N ALA A 244 7.09 -3.28 23.52
CA ALA A 244 8.26 -3.87 24.17
C ALA A 244 7.88 -5.12 24.99
N ARG A 245 6.74 -5.11 25.69
CA ARG A 245 6.25 -6.29 26.41
C ARG A 245 5.90 -7.42 25.47
N LEU A 246 5.19 -7.13 24.38
CA LEU A 246 4.83 -8.12 23.36
C LEU A 246 6.12 -8.74 22.75
N ALA A 247 7.13 -7.93 22.48
CA ALA A 247 8.44 -8.41 22.03
C ALA A 247 9.13 -9.30 23.09
N ASN A 248 9.07 -8.93 24.36
CA ASN A 248 9.62 -9.73 25.46
C ASN A 248 8.88 -11.05 25.67
N LEU A 249 7.61 -11.15 25.27
CA LEU A 249 6.86 -12.42 25.23
C LEU A 249 7.31 -13.32 24.09
N GLY A 250 8.14 -12.82 23.16
CA GLY A 250 8.74 -13.57 22.06
C GLY A 250 8.08 -13.31 20.69
N SER A 251 7.20 -12.33 20.57
CA SER A 251 6.72 -11.88 19.26
C SER A 251 7.76 -10.96 18.60
N VAL A 252 7.91 -11.04 17.28
CA VAL A 252 8.71 -10.06 16.54
C VAL A 252 7.81 -8.88 16.19
N VAL A 253 8.07 -7.72 16.81
CA VAL A 253 7.30 -6.49 16.54
C VAL A 253 8.03 -5.66 15.48
N VAL A 254 7.35 -5.38 14.37
CA VAL A 254 7.89 -4.62 13.24
C VAL A 254 7.06 -3.34 13.05
N ARG A 255 7.74 -2.20 12.95
CA ARG A 255 7.10 -0.89 12.78
C ARG A 255 7.67 -0.12 11.61
N SER A 256 6.85 0.74 11.01
CA SER A 256 7.34 1.74 10.07
C SER A 256 8.19 2.80 10.76
N ALA A 257 9.23 3.29 10.08
CA ALA A 257 10.01 4.44 10.55
C ALA A 257 9.22 5.77 10.42
N GLY A 258 8.05 5.75 9.78
CA GLY A 258 7.21 6.92 9.52
C GLY A 258 7.64 7.67 8.26
N ASN A 259 6.89 8.75 7.96
CA ASN A 259 7.01 9.52 6.73
C ASN A 259 7.43 10.98 6.97
N ASN A 260 8.00 11.28 8.14
CA ASN A 260 8.30 12.67 8.57
C ASN A 260 9.73 13.12 8.23
N GLY A 261 10.41 12.39 7.35
CA GLY A 261 11.77 12.68 6.91
C GLY A 261 12.81 12.51 8.02
N ASN A 262 13.90 13.27 7.91
CA ASN A 262 15.05 13.21 8.81
C ASN A 262 14.86 14.05 10.10
N ASN A 263 13.68 14.07 10.67
CA ASN A 263 13.41 14.74 11.93
C ASN A 263 13.92 13.94 13.13
N PHE A 264 14.50 14.61 14.10
CA PHE A 264 14.76 14.01 15.39
C PHE A 264 13.46 13.54 16.03
N TYR A 265 13.50 12.36 16.69
CA TYR A 265 12.33 11.73 17.31
C TYR A 265 11.24 11.27 16.31
N ALA A 266 11.57 11.07 15.04
CA ALA A 266 10.64 10.48 14.07
C ALA A 266 10.45 8.96 14.27
N LEU A 267 11.45 8.29 14.85
CA LEU A 267 11.40 6.85 15.07
C LEU A 267 10.58 6.49 16.32
N TRP A 268 9.81 5.43 16.22
CA TRP A 268 8.91 5.00 17.28
C TRP A 268 9.53 4.09 18.32
N SER A 269 10.40 3.17 17.89
CA SER A 269 11.11 2.28 18.78
C SER A 269 12.17 3.08 19.56
N MET A 270 12.09 3.02 20.88
CA MET A 270 12.96 3.80 21.75
C MET A 270 13.93 2.93 22.57
N ASP A 271 13.71 1.63 22.64
CA ASP A 271 14.47 0.72 23.50
C ASP A 271 15.16 -0.44 22.76
N GLY A 272 14.97 -0.50 21.43
CA GLY A 272 15.58 -1.55 20.60
C GLY A 272 14.88 -2.91 20.66
N SER A 273 13.74 -3.03 21.33
CA SER A 273 12.95 -4.27 21.37
C SER A 273 12.18 -4.54 20.08
N GLU A 274 12.05 -3.54 19.21
CA GLU A 274 11.28 -3.57 17.99
C GLU A 274 12.15 -3.35 16.75
N ILE A 275 11.71 -3.85 15.60
CA ILE A 275 12.38 -3.61 14.31
C ILE A 275 11.69 -2.41 13.64
N THR A 276 12.40 -1.31 13.52
CA THR A 276 11.92 -0.11 12.81
C THR A 276 12.45 -0.12 11.37
N VAL A 277 11.52 -0.05 10.40
CA VAL A 277 11.82 -0.19 8.98
C VAL A 277 11.54 1.11 8.23
N ALA A 278 12.55 1.63 7.54
CA ALA A 278 12.43 2.70 6.56
C ALA A 278 12.23 2.13 5.14
N ASN A 279 11.78 2.97 4.22
CA ASN A 279 11.62 2.55 2.84
C ASN A 279 12.97 2.49 2.09
N SER A 280 12.99 1.63 1.09
CA SER A 280 13.97 1.63 0.00
C SER A 280 13.24 1.53 -1.32
N MET A 281 13.91 1.87 -2.43
CA MET A 281 13.38 1.69 -3.78
C MET A 281 14.04 0.49 -4.43
N ASP A 282 13.29 -0.23 -5.24
CA ASP A 282 13.82 -1.28 -6.11
C ASP A 282 14.04 -0.75 -7.53
N ASP A 283 14.69 -1.54 -8.37
CA ASP A 283 15.00 -1.23 -9.76
C ASP A 283 13.86 -1.59 -10.74
N GLY A 284 12.70 -2.04 -10.22
CA GLY A 284 11.54 -2.42 -11.02
C GLY A 284 10.51 -1.30 -11.19
N ILE A 285 10.73 -0.14 -10.58
CA ILE A 285 9.86 1.02 -10.70
C ILE A 285 10.39 1.90 -11.85
N GLU A 286 9.62 2.06 -12.91
CA GLU A 286 9.86 3.11 -13.89
C GLU A 286 9.42 4.44 -13.27
N ASN A 287 10.39 5.21 -12.82
CA ASN A 287 10.15 6.55 -12.29
C ASN A 287 10.37 7.58 -13.40
N ASN A 288 9.50 8.58 -13.44
CA ASN A 288 9.83 9.81 -14.16
C ASN A 288 10.94 10.56 -13.40
N SER A 289 11.67 11.39 -14.11
CA SER A 289 12.70 12.22 -13.51
C SER A 289 12.39 13.69 -13.71
N ILE A 290 12.78 14.49 -12.74
CA ILE A 290 12.84 15.95 -12.86
C ILE A 290 14.28 16.32 -13.13
N GLU A 291 14.56 16.92 -14.30
CA GLU A 291 15.85 17.52 -14.57
C GLU A 291 15.86 18.98 -14.10
N VAL A 292 16.71 19.28 -13.14
CA VAL A 292 16.99 20.67 -12.74
C VAL A 292 18.18 21.17 -13.53
N THR A 293 17.96 22.13 -14.41
CA THR A 293 18.99 22.71 -15.28
C THR A 293 19.66 23.95 -14.66
N ASP A 294 18.97 24.66 -13.78
CA ASP A 294 19.44 25.85 -13.08
C ASP A 294 18.70 26.00 -11.74
N PRO A 295 19.35 26.48 -10.65
CA PRO A 295 20.74 26.90 -10.55
C PRO A 295 21.75 25.76 -10.52
N ALA A 296 22.99 26.02 -10.94
CA ALA A 296 24.05 25.04 -11.05
C ALA A 296 24.34 24.24 -9.77
N VAL A 297 24.07 24.83 -8.59
CA VAL A 297 24.31 24.20 -7.28
C VAL A 297 23.40 22.98 -7.00
N ILE A 298 22.23 22.91 -7.65
CA ILE A 298 21.29 21.81 -7.55
C ILE A 298 20.99 21.17 -8.91
N ARG A 299 21.84 21.44 -9.92
CA ARG A 299 21.68 20.83 -11.26
C ARG A 299 21.79 19.33 -11.18
N GLY A 300 20.86 18.61 -11.80
CA GLY A 300 20.86 17.15 -11.85
C GLY A 300 19.48 16.56 -12.09
N PHE A 301 19.45 15.23 -12.08
CA PHE A 301 18.22 14.46 -12.19
C PHE A 301 17.75 14.06 -10.79
N TYR A 302 16.47 14.25 -10.55
CA TYR A 302 15.77 13.88 -9.32
C TYR A 302 14.64 12.92 -9.66
N GLU A 303 14.55 11.83 -8.94
CA GLU A 303 13.45 10.88 -9.10
C GLU A 303 12.12 11.52 -8.75
N ALA A 304 11.09 11.19 -9.54
CA ALA A 304 9.73 11.66 -9.36
C ALA A 304 8.73 10.55 -9.68
N VAL A 305 7.62 10.56 -8.97
CA VAL A 305 6.48 9.66 -9.21
C VAL A 305 5.27 10.50 -9.57
N GLU A 306 4.58 10.12 -10.64
CA GLU A 306 3.36 10.80 -11.04
C GLU A 306 2.21 10.51 -10.07
N GLY A 307 1.40 11.52 -9.80
CA GLY A 307 0.17 11.36 -9.04
C GLY A 307 -0.89 10.65 -9.88
N ALA A 308 -1.51 9.61 -9.33
CA ALA A 308 -2.55 8.85 -10.02
C ALA A 308 -3.80 9.70 -10.40
N PHE A 309 -3.95 10.88 -9.82
CA PHE A 309 -5.03 11.84 -10.04
C PHE A 309 -4.69 12.96 -11.05
N THR A 310 -3.49 12.94 -11.62
CA THR A 310 -3.01 13.92 -12.60
C THR A 310 -3.08 13.37 -14.03
N LYS A 311 -3.00 14.26 -15.02
CA LYS A 311 -2.73 13.81 -16.39
C LYS A 311 -1.30 13.29 -16.45
N GLN A 312 -1.15 12.06 -16.92
CA GLN A 312 0.14 11.40 -16.97
C GLN A 312 1.06 12.04 -18.02
N LEU A 313 2.36 12.03 -17.79
CA LEU A 313 3.36 12.65 -18.70
C LEU A 313 3.48 11.92 -20.03
N ASP A 314 3.14 10.63 -20.08
CA ASP A 314 3.05 9.87 -21.33
C ASP A 314 1.95 10.40 -22.26
N VAL A 315 0.96 11.10 -21.71
CA VAL A 315 -0.13 11.78 -22.44
C VAL A 315 0.21 13.23 -22.74
N THR A 316 0.77 13.94 -21.78
CA THR A 316 1.02 15.39 -21.89
C THR A 316 2.38 15.71 -22.48
N GLY A 317 3.31 14.75 -22.47
CA GLY A 317 4.71 14.95 -22.83
C GLY A 317 5.49 15.64 -21.75
N GLU A 318 6.76 15.94 -22.05
CA GLU A 318 7.67 16.65 -21.17
C GLU A 318 7.14 18.06 -20.83
N ILE A 319 7.21 18.42 -19.56
CA ILE A 319 6.82 19.75 -19.08
C ILE A 319 8.08 20.48 -18.62
N THR A 320 8.36 21.62 -19.27
CA THR A 320 9.48 22.48 -18.89
C THR A 320 8.94 23.82 -18.38
N GLY A 321 9.48 24.30 -17.27
CA GLY A 321 9.05 25.54 -16.69
C GLY A 321 9.90 25.98 -15.49
N ARG A 322 9.67 27.21 -15.06
CA ARG A 322 10.25 27.73 -13.82
C ARG A 322 9.54 27.09 -12.62
N VAL A 323 10.30 26.65 -11.63
CA VAL A 323 9.77 26.16 -10.36
C VAL A 323 9.51 27.34 -9.41
N VAL A 324 8.31 27.42 -8.86
CA VAL A 324 7.89 28.44 -7.88
C VAL A 324 7.42 27.74 -6.61
N TYR A 325 8.04 28.05 -5.49
CA TYR A 325 7.62 27.52 -4.19
C TYR A 325 6.33 28.19 -3.73
N ALA A 326 5.35 27.39 -3.35
CA ALA A 326 4.04 27.87 -2.93
C ALA A 326 4.11 28.66 -1.60
N ASP A 327 3.30 29.70 -1.47
CA ASP A 327 3.09 30.42 -0.22
C ASP A 327 1.57 30.49 0.08
N PRO A 328 1.08 29.81 1.11
CA PRO A 328 1.80 28.97 2.08
C PRO A 328 2.38 27.67 1.47
N PRO A 329 3.50 27.15 2.00
CA PRO A 329 4.22 26.02 1.40
C PRO A 329 3.40 24.76 1.14
N ARG A 330 2.41 24.48 1.97
CA ARG A 330 1.55 23.29 1.85
C ARG A 330 0.34 23.47 0.95
N ALA A 331 0.05 24.70 0.51
CA ALA A 331 -1.13 25.02 -0.31
C ALA A 331 -2.45 24.40 0.22
N CYS A 332 -2.61 24.35 1.55
CA CYS A 332 -3.86 23.91 2.17
C CYS A 332 -4.87 25.04 2.26
N ASP A 333 -4.40 26.27 2.13
CA ASP A 333 -5.15 27.51 2.02
C ASP A 333 -4.84 28.20 0.67
N ASP A 334 -5.57 29.24 0.33
CA ASP A 334 -5.37 30.00 -0.90
C ASP A 334 -3.94 30.57 -0.98
N LEU A 335 -3.35 30.47 -2.17
CA LEU A 335 -1.98 30.91 -2.39
C LEU A 335 -1.86 32.44 -2.36
N LYS A 336 -0.98 32.96 -1.52
CA LYS A 336 -0.62 34.36 -1.51
C LYS A 336 0.19 34.80 -2.73
N ASN A 337 0.89 33.84 -3.34
CA ASN A 337 1.71 34.04 -4.52
C ASN A 337 1.13 33.39 -5.79
N ALA A 338 -0.19 33.22 -5.87
CA ALA A 338 -0.87 32.58 -7.00
C ALA A 338 -0.46 33.17 -8.35
N ALA A 339 -0.28 34.50 -8.45
CA ALA A 339 0.16 35.16 -9.67
C ALA A 339 1.58 34.72 -10.12
N ALA A 340 2.45 34.37 -9.18
CA ALA A 340 3.79 33.87 -9.49
C ALA A 340 3.79 32.38 -9.85
N VAL A 341 2.83 31.63 -9.36
CA VAL A 341 2.64 30.20 -9.66
C VAL A 341 2.00 30.03 -11.05
N ASN A 342 1.09 30.91 -11.42
CA ASN A 342 0.36 30.82 -12.69
C ASN A 342 1.32 30.76 -13.90
N GLY A 343 1.18 29.70 -14.70
CA GLY A 343 2.02 29.43 -15.88
C GLY A 343 3.42 28.87 -15.57
N ASN A 344 3.69 28.52 -14.33
CA ASN A 344 4.93 27.93 -13.85
C ASN A 344 4.69 26.56 -13.18
N ILE A 345 5.74 25.89 -12.72
CA ILE A 345 5.66 24.65 -11.97
C ILE A 345 5.59 24.97 -10.48
N ALA A 346 4.48 24.62 -9.83
CA ALA A 346 4.34 24.83 -8.40
C ALA A 346 5.11 23.77 -7.62
N LEU A 347 6.00 24.17 -6.72
CA LEU A 347 6.60 23.30 -5.70
C LEU A 347 5.80 23.43 -4.41
N ILE A 348 5.24 22.32 -3.93
CA ILE A 348 4.32 22.31 -2.79
C ILE A 348 4.73 21.21 -1.82
N ASP A 349 4.81 21.55 -0.53
CA ASP A 349 5.10 20.59 0.52
C ASP A 349 3.97 19.59 0.72
N ARG A 350 4.33 18.34 1.00
CA ARG A 350 3.40 17.29 1.42
C ARG A 350 2.83 17.58 2.82
N GLY A 351 1.64 17.02 3.09
CA GLY A 351 1.03 16.92 4.42
C GLY A 351 -0.16 17.88 4.63
N VAL A 352 -0.88 17.61 5.71
CA VAL A 352 -2.05 18.35 6.25
C VAL A 352 -3.33 18.16 5.44
N CYS A 353 -3.36 18.51 4.17
CA CYS A 353 -4.54 18.40 3.30
C CYS A 353 -4.28 17.46 2.11
N PHE A 354 -5.34 17.05 1.43
CA PHE A 354 -5.26 16.14 0.29
C PHE A 354 -4.48 16.76 -0.89
N PHE A 355 -3.80 15.92 -1.64
CA PHE A 355 -3.07 16.35 -2.84
C PHE A 355 -3.98 17.06 -3.85
N LEU A 356 -5.21 16.58 -4.01
CA LEU A 356 -6.19 17.18 -4.92
C LEU A 356 -6.52 18.64 -4.52
N ASP A 357 -6.62 18.93 -3.22
CA ASP A 357 -6.87 20.27 -2.73
C ASP A 357 -5.70 21.19 -3.02
N LYS A 358 -4.47 20.70 -2.86
CA LYS A 358 -3.24 21.42 -3.18
C LYS A 358 -3.17 21.77 -4.68
N VAL A 359 -3.46 20.81 -5.54
CA VAL A 359 -3.43 20.99 -7.00
C VAL A 359 -4.52 21.98 -7.46
N ARG A 360 -5.70 21.94 -6.84
CA ARG A 360 -6.79 22.89 -7.19
C ARG A 360 -6.45 24.35 -6.82
N ARG A 361 -5.59 24.56 -5.84
CA ARG A 361 -5.18 25.92 -5.41
C ARG A 361 -3.95 26.44 -6.13
N ALA A 362 -3.13 25.56 -6.69
CA ALA A 362 -2.00 25.89 -7.54
C ALA A 362 -2.39 26.12 -8.99
#